data_755c51ed8c17dff4d2b5c23df05bb4ec
#
_entry.id   755c51ed8c17dff4d2b5c23df05bb4ec
#
_cell.length_a   1.000
_cell.length_b   1.000
_cell.length_c   1.000
_cell.angle_alpha   90.00
_cell.angle_beta   90.00
_cell.angle_gamma   90.00
#
_symmetry.space_group_name_H-M   'P 1'
#
loop_
_entity.id
_entity.type
_entity.pdbx_description
1 polymer ?
#
loop_
_entity_poly.entity_id
_entity_poly.type
_entity_poly.pdbx_seq_one_letter_code
_entity_poly.pdbx_strand_id
1 'polypeptide(L)'
;MRKISVAAFCLSCALAFALQAGAQTKGMTWKLLGTNAPTGTIKVGCANSCDAYKGDTPCTTALPLLCIKKSGAGFPLPLPPSVDNSNQYYRWTGGIIGTTADTVPPSTLTAANTLCAQTFGPDWRVAEFHDGWGWNFQAYGGLGDPAKRFWVHVNDQPGAICWH
;
A
#
# COMPACT_ATOMS: atom_id res chain seq x y z
N MET A 1 61.11 -20.00 45.46
CA MET A 1 59.70 -20.46 45.32
C MET A 1 58.93 -19.39 44.50
N ARG A 2 58.71 -19.63 43.21
CA ARG A 2 57.96 -18.73 42.28
C ARG A 2 56.53 -19.22 42.21
N LYS A 3 55.56 -18.36 42.56
CA LYS A 3 54.14 -18.59 42.42
C LYS A 3 53.69 -18.19 41.00
N ILE A 4 53.17 -19.16 40.24
CA ILE A 4 52.61 -18.92 38.92
C ILE A 4 51.10 -18.70 39.13
N SER A 5 50.64 -17.45 38.85
CA SER A 5 49.21 -17.17 38.79
C SER A 5 48.68 -17.47 37.42
N VAL A 6 47.75 -18.40 37.32
CA VAL A 6 46.98 -18.69 36.08
C VAL A 6 45.78 -17.78 36.05
N ALA A 7 45.76 -16.84 35.12
CA ALA A 7 44.59 -16.00 34.84
C ALA A 7 43.67 -16.79 33.87
N ALA A 8 42.50 -17.13 34.36
CA ALA A 8 41.45 -17.73 33.54
C ALA A 8 40.77 -16.64 32.70
N PHE A 9 40.92 -16.72 31.39
CA PHE A 9 40.24 -15.87 30.42
C PHE A 9 38.86 -16.48 30.11
N CYS A 10 37.79 -15.96 30.72
CA CYS A 10 36.43 -16.30 30.34
C CYS A 10 36.09 -15.60 29.05
N LEU A 11 36.11 -16.29 27.94
CA LEU A 11 35.65 -15.84 26.65
C LEU A 11 34.12 -15.96 26.61
N SER A 12 33.41 -14.88 26.93
CA SER A 12 31.95 -14.80 26.81
C SER A 12 31.58 -14.68 25.34
N CYS A 13 31.20 -15.80 24.73
CA CYS A 13 30.66 -15.84 23.37
C CYS A 13 29.22 -15.32 23.40
N ALA A 14 29.03 -14.03 23.19
CA ALA A 14 27.71 -13.45 22.97
C ALA A 14 27.24 -13.85 21.54
N LEU A 15 26.42 -14.88 21.44
CA LEU A 15 25.68 -15.18 20.23
C LEU A 15 24.63 -14.06 20.02
N ALA A 16 24.94 -13.11 19.15
CA ALA A 16 23.99 -12.20 18.60
C ALA A 16 23.05 -12.99 17.66
N PHE A 17 21.87 -13.36 18.12
CA PHE A 17 20.78 -13.79 17.28
C PHE A 17 20.33 -12.56 16.48
N ALA A 18 20.85 -12.38 15.28
CA ALA A 18 20.25 -11.51 14.30
C ALA A 18 18.90 -12.12 13.92
N LEU A 19 17.82 -11.55 14.44
CA LEU A 19 16.48 -11.79 13.92
C LEU A 19 16.49 -11.31 12.46
N GLN A 20 16.70 -12.25 11.53
CA GLN A 20 16.42 -11.99 10.13
C GLN A 20 14.89 -11.81 10.04
N ALA A 21 14.44 -10.58 9.99
CA ALA A 21 13.12 -10.29 9.49
C ALA A 21 13.08 -10.85 8.05
N GLY A 22 12.42 -11.99 7.88
CA GLY A 22 12.27 -12.62 6.57
C GLY A 22 11.67 -11.58 5.63
N ALA A 23 12.29 -11.31 4.49
CA ALA A 23 11.77 -10.37 3.51
C ALA A 23 10.32 -10.74 3.21
N GLN A 24 9.42 -9.77 3.36
CA GLN A 24 8.01 -9.98 3.04
C GLN A 24 7.87 -10.42 1.59
N THR A 25 7.24 -11.55 1.37
CA THR A 25 7.15 -12.18 0.04
C THR A 25 5.88 -11.85 -0.70
N LYS A 26 4.87 -11.33 -0.01
CA LYS A 26 3.56 -10.96 -0.57
C LYS A 26 3.13 -9.58 -0.10
N GLY A 27 2.44 -8.87 -0.95
CA GLY A 27 1.77 -7.62 -0.62
C GLY A 27 0.28 -7.68 -0.91
N MET A 28 -0.46 -6.71 -0.37
CA MET A 28 -1.89 -6.56 -0.61
C MET A 28 -2.16 -5.96 -1.99
N THR A 29 -3.10 -6.54 -2.70
CA THR A 29 -3.61 -5.99 -3.96
C THR A 29 -5.12 -5.81 -3.93
N TRP A 30 -5.60 -4.76 -4.57
CA TRP A 30 -7.02 -4.48 -4.77
C TRP A 30 -7.42 -4.59 -6.23
N LYS A 31 -8.71 -4.41 -6.51
CA LYS A 31 -9.28 -4.35 -7.86
C LYS A 31 -10.45 -3.36 -7.94
N LEU A 32 -10.90 -3.11 -9.15
CA LEU A 32 -12.15 -2.40 -9.41
C LEU A 32 -13.33 -3.21 -8.85
N LEU A 33 -14.20 -2.53 -8.11
CA LEU A 33 -15.45 -3.10 -7.59
C LEU A 33 -16.70 -2.55 -8.31
N GLY A 34 -16.60 -1.39 -8.93
CA GLY A 34 -17.69 -0.77 -9.66
C GLY A 34 -17.35 0.62 -10.19
N THR A 35 -18.15 1.07 -11.13
CA THR A 35 -18.07 2.41 -11.72
C THR A 35 -19.42 3.08 -11.66
N ASN A 36 -19.42 4.41 -11.50
CA ASN A 36 -20.60 5.26 -11.65
C ASN A 36 -20.31 6.29 -12.74
N ALA A 37 -20.63 5.94 -13.97
CA ALA A 37 -20.33 6.78 -15.13
C ALA A 37 -20.96 8.19 -15.06
N PRO A 38 -22.22 8.37 -14.59
CA PRO A 38 -22.83 9.70 -14.44
C PRO A 38 -22.06 10.66 -13.55
N THR A 39 -21.32 10.16 -12.57
CA THR A 39 -20.54 10.98 -11.63
C THR A 39 -19.03 10.94 -11.89
N GLY A 40 -18.55 10.06 -12.76
CA GLY A 40 -17.12 9.85 -12.98
C GLY A 40 -16.42 9.24 -11.75
N THR A 41 -17.17 8.56 -10.87
CA THR A 41 -16.61 7.92 -9.69
C THR A 41 -16.42 6.43 -9.90
N ILE A 42 -15.39 5.90 -9.23
CA ILE A 42 -15.10 4.47 -9.22
C ILE A 42 -14.95 3.99 -7.79
N LYS A 43 -15.34 2.74 -7.56
CA LYS A 43 -15.15 2.03 -6.31
C LYS A 43 -14.05 0.99 -6.48
N VAL A 44 -13.05 1.06 -5.62
CA VAL A 44 -11.93 0.11 -5.59
C VAL A 44 -11.86 -0.55 -4.22
N GLY A 45 -11.28 -1.75 -4.18
CA GLY A 45 -11.14 -2.45 -2.90
C GLY A 45 -10.67 -3.89 -3.01
N CYS A 46 -10.68 -4.55 -1.87
CA CYS A 46 -10.20 -5.90 -1.65
C CYS A 46 -10.97 -6.94 -2.48
N ALA A 47 -12.27 -6.78 -2.65
CA ALA A 47 -13.15 -7.88 -3.00
C ALA A 47 -12.95 -9.10 -2.05
N ASN A 48 -13.31 -10.30 -2.43
CA ASN A 48 -13.19 -11.47 -1.56
C ASN A 48 -11.82 -12.17 -1.67
N SER A 49 -10.77 -11.50 -2.17
CA SER A 49 -9.52 -12.14 -2.56
C SER A 49 -8.25 -11.38 -2.19
N CYS A 50 -8.31 -10.38 -1.34
CA CYS A 50 -7.10 -9.77 -0.77
C CYS A 50 -6.89 -10.18 0.68
N ASP A 51 -5.66 -10.04 1.15
CA ASP A 51 -5.30 -10.24 2.56
C ASP A 51 -4.53 -9.00 3.03
N ALA A 52 -5.18 -8.18 3.86
CA ALA A 52 -4.59 -6.97 4.41
C ALA A 52 -3.59 -7.23 5.55
N TYR A 53 -3.45 -8.47 6.00
CA TYR A 53 -2.57 -8.84 7.11
C TYR A 53 -1.31 -9.57 6.66
N LYS A 54 -1.40 -10.37 5.59
CA LYS A 54 -0.31 -11.25 5.13
C LYS A 54 0.05 -11.04 3.66
N GLY A 55 -0.70 -10.18 2.96
CA GLY A 55 -0.60 -10.05 1.52
C GLY A 55 -1.16 -11.25 0.75
N ASP A 56 -1.68 -10.99 -0.42
CA ASP A 56 -2.30 -11.99 -1.29
C ASP A 56 -1.47 -12.28 -2.55
N THR A 57 -0.62 -11.33 -2.96
CA THR A 57 0.09 -11.38 -4.24
C THR A 57 1.60 -11.36 -4.02
N PRO A 58 2.37 -12.27 -4.68
CA PRO A 58 3.83 -12.27 -4.58
C PRO A 58 4.45 -10.93 -4.99
N CYS A 59 5.39 -10.41 -4.20
CA CYS A 59 6.07 -9.14 -4.46
C CYS A 59 6.90 -9.11 -5.75
N THR A 60 7.10 -10.25 -6.39
CA THR A 60 7.72 -10.35 -7.71
C THR A 60 6.75 -10.14 -8.88
N THR A 61 5.45 -10.00 -8.60
CA THR A 61 4.42 -9.85 -9.64
C THR A 61 4.41 -8.41 -10.15
N ALA A 62 4.50 -8.23 -11.47
CA ALA A 62 4.35 -6.92 -12.08
C ALA A 62 2.86 -6.55 -12.17
N LEU A 63 2.44 -5.53 -11.42
CA LEU A 63 1.10 -4.95 -11.41
C LEU A 63 1.21 -3.43 -11.29
N PRO A 64 0.21 -2.66 -11.71
CA PRO A 64 0.22 -1.22 -11.50
C PRO A 64 0.10 -0.87 -10.01
N LEU A 65 0.61 0.30 -9.63
CA LEU A 65 0.30 0.91 -8.33
C LEU A 65 -1.02 1.67 -8.43
N LEU A 66 -1.88 1.55 -7.43
CA LEU A 66 -2.98 2.49 -7.25
C LEU A 66 -2.43 3.78 -6.63
N CYS A 67 -2.56 4.88 -7.34
CA CYS A 67 -2.15 6.20 -6.87
C CYS A 67 -3.37 7.04 -6.52
N ILE A 68 -3.21 7.96 -5.55
CA ILE A 68 -4.26 8.86 -5.10
C ILE A 68 -3.72 10.27 -4.85
N LYS A 69 -4.54 11.27 -5.17
CA LYS A 69 -4.37 12.66 -4.72
C LYS A 69 -5.57 13.06 -3.87
N LYS A 70 -5.31 13.55 -2.63
CA LYS A 70 -6.34 13.99 -1.67
C LYS A 70 -6.07 15.39 -1.11
N SER A 71 -4.96 16.00 -1.50
CA SER A 71 -4.50 17.29 -0.96
C SER A 71 -4.09 18.24 -2.07
N GLY A 72 -3.85 19.49 -1.72
CA GLY A 72 -3.53 20.57 -2.64
C GLY A 72 -4.74 21.43 -3.00
N ALA A 73 -4.57 22.34 -3.94
CA ALA A 73 -5.65 23.24 -4.36
C ALA A 73 -6.84 22.47 -4.93
N GLY A 74 -8.05 22.75 -4.44
CA GLY A 74 -9.29 22.10 -4.85
C GLY A 74 -9.62 20.80 -4.11
N PHE A 75 -8.83 20.39 -3.11
CA PHE A 75 -9.12 19.20 -2.31
C PHE A 75 -9.50 19.51 -0.86
N PRO A 76 -10.30 18.64 -0.19
CA PRO A 76 -10.94 17.45 -0.76
C PRO A 76 -12.05 17.78 -1.75
N LEU A 77 -12.28 16.89 -2.70
CA LEU A 77 -13.36 17.04 -3.67
C LEU A 77 -14.72 16.77 -3.01
N PRO A 78 -15.80 17.44 -3.45
CA PRO A 78 -17.13 17.25 -2.90
C PRO A 78 -17.64 15.82 -3.14
N LEU A 79 -18.45 15.33 -2.21
CA LEU A 79 -19.17 14.08 -2.36
C LEU A 79 -20.22 14.21 -3.46
N PRO A 80 -20.21 13.39 -4.52
CA PRO A 80 -21.27 13.41 -5.51
C PRO A 80 -22.62 12.98 -4.90
N PRO A 81 -23.73 13.59 -5.28
CA PRO A 81 -25.06 13.30 -4.69
C PRO A 81 -25.50 11.83 -4.79
N SER A 82 -25.02 11.10 -5.79
CA SER A 82 -25.37 9.69 -6.02
C SER A 82 -24.41 8.70 -5.32
N VAL A 83 -23.43 9.19 -4.57
CA VAL A 83 -22.49 8.32 -3.83
C VAL A 83 -23.02 8.15 -2.41
N ASP A 84 -23.41 6.93 -2.06
CA ASP A 84 -23.77 6.59 -0.70
C ASP A 84 -22.53 6.60 0.20
N ASN A 85 -22.54 7.44 1.21
CA ASN A 85 -21.51 7.54 2.23
C ASN A 85 -22.01 7.18 3.64
N SER A 86 -23.20 6.65 3.74
CA SER A 86 -23.83 6.28 5.02
C SER A 86 -23.15 5.10 5.70
N ASN A 87 -22.49 4.24 4.92
CA ASN A 87 -21.84 3.04 5.39
C ASN A 87 -20.30 3.18 5.33
N GLN A 88 -19.61 2.81 6.40
CA GLN A 88 -18.14 2.79 6.47
C GLN A 88 -17.49 1.98 5.35
N TYR A 89 -18.18 1.00 4.75
CA TYR A 89 -17.67 0.19 3.65
C TYR A 89 -17.74 0.89 2.27
N TYR A 90 -18.34 2.08 2.18
CA TYR A 90 -18.51 2.82 0.92
C TYR A 90 -17.90 4.22 0.97
N ARG A 91 -16.95 4.44 1.86
CA ARG A 91 -16.47 5.78 2.18
C ARG A 91 -15.85 6.51 1.01
N TRP A 92 -16.32 7.72 0.88
CA TRP A 92 -15.79 8.71 -0.04
C TRP A 92 -14.43 9.23 0.42
N THR A 93 -13.43 9.21 -0.47
CA THR A 93 -12.08 9.68 -0.13
C THR A 93 -11.90 11.19 -0.25
N GLY A 94 -12.75 11.86 -1.02
CA GLY A 94 -12.52 13.24 -1.45
C GLY A 94 -11.39 13.40 -2.45
N GLY A 95 -10.90 12.31 -3.04
CA GLY A 95 -9.72 12.28 -3.89
C GLY A 95 -9.98 11.86 -5.34
N ILE A 96 -8.88 11.89 -6.09
CA ILE A 96 -8.79 11.34 -7.45
C ILE A 96 -7.81 10.18 -7.42
N ILE A 97 -8.11 9.09 -8.13
CA ILE A 97 -7.22 7.93 -8.27
C ILE A 97 -6.88 7.63 -9.72
N GLY A 98 -5.75 6.99 -9.90
CA GLY A 98 -5.28 6.45 -11.17
C GLY A 98 -4.32 5.29 -10.93
N THR A 99 -4.01 4.52 -11.97
CA THR A 99 -3.02 3.45 -11.89
C THR A 99 -1.82 3.73 -12.77
N THR A 100 -0.62 3.40 -12.28
CA THR A 100 0.63 3.46 -13.08
C THR A 100 0.60 2.39 -14.17
N ALA A 101 1.65 2.35 -15.00
CA ALA A 101 1.99 1.14 -15.75
C ALA A 101 2.35 -0.02 -14.79
N ASP A 102 2.33 -1.25 -15.32
CA ASP A 102 2.74 -2.43 -14.57
C ASP A 102 4.21 -2.30 -14.13
N THR A 103 4.46 -2.59 -12.87
CA THR A 103 5.80 -2.58 -12.29
C THR A 103 5.89 -3.63 -11.18
N VAL A 104 7.06 -4.20 -10.99
CA VAL A 104 7.36 -4.88 -9.73
C VAL A 104 7.36 -3.82 -8.62
N PRO A 105 6.76 -4.10 -7.47
CA PRO A 105 6.68 -3.11 -6.39
C PRO A 105 8.04 -2.52 -6.06
N PRO A 106 8.15 -1.19 -5.94
CA PRO A 106 9.38 -0.55 -5.46
C PRO A 106 9.77 -1.07 -4.07
N SER A 107 11.06 -1.05 -3.75
CA SER A 107 11.56 -1.58 -2.47
C SER A 107 11.22 -0.72 -1.25
N THR A 108 10.81 0.54 -1.46
CA THR A 108 10.44 1.46 -0.37
C THR A 108 9.14 2.20 -0.68
N LEU A 109 8.41 2.59 0.36
CA LEU A 109 7.22 3.43 0.22
C LEU A 109 7.55 4.78 -0.43
N THR A 110 8.71 5.34 -0.13
CA THR A 110 9.18 6.59 -0.76
C THR A 110 9.32 6.43 -2.28
N ALA A 111 9.90 5.33 -2.74
CA ALA A 111 10.02 5.04 -4.17
C ALA A 111 8.65 4.81 -4.83
N ALA A 112 7.72 4.14 -4.14
CA ALA A 112 6.34 3.96 -4.62
C ALA A 112 5.61 5.31 -4.76
N ASN A 113 5.72 6.18 -3.76
CA ASN A 113 5.16 7.54 -3.81
C ASN A 113 5.80 8.38 -4.93
N THR A 114 7.12 8.27 -5.09
CA THR A 114 7.84 8.96 -6.18
C THR A 114 7.33 8.52 -7.55
N LEU A 115 7.07 7.23 -7.76
CA LEU A 115 6.52 6.73 -9.02
C LEU A 115 5.11 7.29 -9.29
N CYS A 116 4.24 7.37 -8.27
CA CYS A 116 2.95 8.02 -8.40
C CYS A 116 3.08 9.52 -8.76
N ALA A 117 3.98 10.24 -8.08
CA ALA A 117 4.23 11.65 -8.34
C ALA A 117 4.82 11.90 -9.74
N GLN A 118 5.70 11.03 -10.23
CA GLN A 118 6.25 11.11 -11.59
C GLN A 118 5.19 10.82 -12.66
N THR A 119 4.25 9.93 -12.37
CA THR A 119 3.21 9.54 -13.33
C THR A 119 2.11 10.59 -13.45
N PHE A 120 1.68 11.20 -12.34
CA PHE A 120 0.47 12.02 -12.28
C PHE A 120 0.73 13.46 -11.81
N GLY A 121 1.93 13.77 -11.36
CA GLY A 121 2.31 15.10 -10.84
C GLY A 121 2.47 15.13 -9.31
N PRO A 122 2.92 16.27 -8.77
CA PRO A 122 3.10 16.45 -7.33
C PRO A 122 1.79 16.22 -6.56
N ASP A 123 1.87 15.94 -5.28
CA ASP A 123 0.77 15.59 -4.37
C ASP A 123 0.11 14.22 -4.62
N TRP A 124 0.56 13.45 -5.61
CA TRP A 124 0.13 12.07 -5.78
C TRP A 124 1.05 11.14 -4.99
N ARG A 125 0.45 10.17 -4.36
CA ARG A 125 1.12 9.10 -3.62
C ARG A 125 0.45 7.76 -3.87
N VAL A 126 1.06 6.67 -3.44
CA VAL A 126 0.38 5.39 -3.46
C VAL A 126 -0.86 5.45 -2.56
N ALA A 127 -1.96 4.85 -3.01
CA ALA A 127 -3.17 4.76 -2.23
C ALA A 127 -2.98 3.83 -1.04
N GLU A 128 -3.60 4.17 0.07
CA GLU A 128 -3.48 3.49 1.34
C GLU A 128 -4.84 2.91 1.75
N PHE A 129 -4.82 1.76 2.41
CA PHE A 129 -5.98 1.01 2.86
C PHE A 129 -7.01 1.89 3.61
N HIS A 130 -6.54 2.82 4.46
CA HIS A 130 -7.38 3.72 5.23
C HIS A 130 -7.72 5.04 4.52
N ASP A 131 -7.40 5.20 3.25
CA ASP A 131 -7.83 6.36 2.47
C ASP A 131 -9.34 6.50 2.39
N GLY A 132 -10.07 5.39 2.57
CA GLY A 132 -11.50 5.34 2.83
C GLY A 132 -11.81 5.00 4.28
N TRP A 133 -11.91 3.75 4.62
CA TRP A 133 -12.09 3.21 5.98
C TRP A 133 -11.65 1.74 6.04
N GLY A 134 -10.73 1.37 5.22
CA GLY A 134 -10.29 0.01 5.04
C GLY A 134 -10.96 -0.64 3.82
N TRP A 135 -10.88 -1.86 3.61
CA TRP A 135 -11.35 -2.80 2.59
C TRP A 135 -11.80 -2.27 1.22
N ASN A 136 -12.29 -1.04 1.11
CA ASN A 136 -12.65 -0.36 -0.14
C ASN A 136 -12.88 1.14 0.06
N PHE A 137 -12.90 1.88 -1.04
CA PHE A 137 -13.33 3.28 -1.06
C PHE A 137 -13.86 3.71 -2.44
N GLN A 138 -14.47 4.89 -2.47
CA GLN A 138 -14.90 5.57 -3.69
C GLN A 138 -14.08 6.85 -3.90
N ALA A 139 -13.73 7.11 -5.15
CA ALA A 139 -12.98 8.29 -5.58
C ALA A 139 -13.36 8.67 -7.01
N TYR A 140 -13.02 9.88 -7.43
CA TYR A 140 -12.98 10.22 -8.86
C TYR A 140 -11.78 9.55 -9.54
N GLY A 141 -11.81 9.48 -10.86
CA GLY A 141 -10.68 9.07 -11.69
C GLY A 141 -10.93 7.82 -12.51
N GLY A 142 -9.87 7.14 -12.87
CA GLY A 142 -9.93 5.97 -13.73
C GLY A 142 -8.75 5.02 -13.51
N LEU A 143 -8.91 3.81 -14.02
CA LEU A 143 -7.88 2.78 -14.04
C LEU A 143 -7.42 2.55 -15.46
N GLY A 144 -6.12 2.33 -15.66
CA GLY A 144 -5.58 2.03 -16.99
C GLY A 144 -6.15 0.74 -17.56
N ASP A 145 -6.20 -0.32 -16.74
CA ASP A 145 -6.86 -1.57 -17.06
C ASP A 145 -7.79 -2.00 -15.91
N PRO A 146 -9.11 -1.87 -16.08
CA PRO A 146 -10.07 -2.18 -15.02
C PRO A 146 -10.16 -3.68 -14.67
N ALA A 147 -9.63 -4.56 -15.48
CA ALA A 147 -9.60 -6.01 -15.20
C ALA A 147 -8.44 -6.41 -14.29
N LYS A 148 -7.39 -5.60 -14.22
CA LYS A 148 -6.20 -5.89 -13.42
C LYS A 148 -6.41 -5.60 -11.94
N ARG A 149 -5.65 -6.32 -11.12
CA ARG A 149 -5.37 -5.94 -9.74
C ARG A 149 -4.29 -4.86 -9.72
N PHE A 150 -4.17 -4.17 -8.61
CA PHE A 150 -3.15 -3.13 -8.40
C PHE A 150 -2.67 -3.14 -6.94
N TRP A 151 -1.43 -2.72 -6.75
CA TRP A 151 -0.82 -2.61 -5.44
C TRP A 151 -1.43 -1.47 -4.63
N VAL A 152 -1.70 -1.72 -3.36
CA VAL A 152 -2.18 -0.74 -2.37
C VAL A 152 -1.33 -0.85 -1.11
N HIS A 153 -1.02 0.28 -0.49
CA HIS A 153 -0.33 0.33 0.79
C HIS A 153 -1.28 0.03 1.95
N VAL A 154 -0.75 -0.55 3.01
CA VAL A 154 -1.40 -0.64 4.32
C VAL A 154 -0.36 -0.29 5.38
N ASN A 155 -0.60 0.79 6.12
CA ASN A 155 0.42 1.43 6.97
C ASN A 155 0.62 0.76 8.33
N ASP A 156 -0.37 0.00 8.80
CA ASP A 156 -0.37 -0.67 10.10
C ASP A 156 -0.15 -2.20 10.01
N GLN A 157 0.08 -2.74 8.81
CA GLN A 157 0.27 -4.17 8.57
C GLN A 157 1.53 -4.44 7.74
N PRO A 158 2.72 -4.42 8.35
CA PRO A 158 3.98 -4.61 7.63
C PRO A 158 4.09 -5.99 6.95
N GLY A 159 3.29 -6.97 7.39
CA GLY A 159 3.19 -8.29 6.76
C GLY A 159 2.40 -8.34 5.46
N ALA A 160 1.82 -7.21 5.00
CA ALA A 160 0.99 -7.16 3.81
C ALA A 160 1.49 -6.14 2.76
N ILE A 161 2.74 -5.70 2.87
CA ILE A 161 3.34 -4.73 1.94
C ILE A 161 4.63 -5.28 1.32
N CYS A 162 4.96 -4.83 0.11
CA CYS A 162 6.18 -5.22 -0.59
C CYS A 162 7.32 -4.19 -0.46
N TRP A 163 7.06 -3.03 0.09
CA TRP A 163 8.03 -1.97 0.33
C TRP A 163 8.27 -1.75 1.82
N HIS A 164 9.54 -1.62 2.19
CA HIS A 164 10.02 -1.49 3.58
C HIS A 164 10.75 -0.16 3.82
#